data_84f328d32ad0628377d3541ed5d7ebb0
#
_entry.id   84f328d32ad0628377d3541ed5d7ebb0
#
_cell.length_a   1.000
_cell.length_b   1.000
_cell.length_c   1.000
_cell.angle_alpha   90.00
_cell.angle_beta   90.00
_cell.angle_gamma   90.00
#
_symmetry.space_group_name_H-M   'P 1'
#
loop_
_entity.id
_entity.type
_entity.pdbx_description
1 polymer ?
#
loop_
_entity_poly.entity_id
_entity_poly.type
_entity_poly.pdbx_seq_one_letter_code
_entity_poly.pdbx_strand_id
1 'polypeptide(L)'
;VGFPSLDLISSEKIRTRIESGKIKELGNNQNLNTEVLIDQQPDLIVGFGIDNTNPTLDNLQKNGLQIMLNGDWNEQSPLGKAEWIKFFGALYCKEDLAEKLFSDIEKDYQSTLALAQKANTKPTVVQGAIFENQWYLPHGNSWGSVFIRDAGGKYIWSDSQGTGSLSLPFETVLEKAGEADFWIGPAQFTSLAAMTNDNPHYSQFKAYRNKKVYSFSNKKGKTGG
;
A
#
# COMPACT_ATOMS: atom_id res chain seq x y z
N VAL A 1 11.94 19.71 -8.22
CA VAL A 1 11.31 18.59 -7.53
C VAL A 1 11.75 17.29 -8.19
N GLY A 2 12.04 16.27 -7.41
CA GLY A 2 12.36 14.93 -7.90
C GLY A 2 11.39 13.89 -7.31
N PHE A 3 11.23 12.78 -8.02
CA PHE A 3 10.43 11.64 -7.57
C PHE A 3 10.96 10.35 -8.21
N PRO A 4 11.01 9.24 -7.49
CA PRO A 4 11.44 7.96 -8.06
C PRO A 4 10.31 7.31 -8.86
N SER A 5 10.68 6.50 -9.88
CA SER A 5 9.74 5.73 -10.71
C SER A 5 8.64 6.61 -11.33
N LEU A 6 9.04 7.66 -12.05
CA LEU A 6 8.12 8.61 -12.69
C LEU A 6 7.14 7.94 -13.66
N ASP A 7 7.50 6.81 -14.23
CA ASP A 7 6.66 5.99 -15.10
C ASP A 7 5.39 5.49 -14.41
N LEU A 8 5.40 5.31 -13.08
CA LEU A 8 4.24 4.88 -12.31
C LEU A 8 3.25 6.00 -11.98
N ILE A 9 3.62 7.26 -12.20
CA ILE A 9 2.74 8.40 -11.89
C ILE A 9 1.63 8.53 -12.92
N SER A 10 0.39 8.37 -12.47
CA SER A 10 -0.81 8.36 -13.32
C SER A 10 -1.54 9.71 -13.40
N SER A 11 -1.25 10.67 -12.50
CA SER A 11 -1.88 11.99 -12.51
C SER A 11 -1.52 12.78 -13.79
N GLU A 12 -2.50 13.11 -14.62
CA GLU A 12 -2.28 13.87 -15.86
C GLU A 12 -1.60 15.23 -15.60
N LYS A 13 -2.00 15.93 -14.54
CA LYS A 13 -1.39 17.19 -14.13
C LYS A 13 0.09 17.03 -13.78
N ILE A 14 0.46 15.93 -13.13
CA ILE A 14 1.85 15.65 -12.80
C ILE A 14 2.61 15.16 -14.03
N ARG A 15 2.00 14.33 -14.88
CA ARG A 15 2.59 13.89 -16.17
C ARG A 15 3.03 15.07 -17.03
N THR A 16 2.19 16.08 -17.20
CA THR A 16 2.55 17.32 -17.93
C THR A 16 3.79 18.01 -17.34
N ARG A 17 3.95 17.98 -16.01
CA ARG A 17 5.15 18.53 -15.34
C ARG A 17 6.40 17.67 -15.57
N ILE A 18 6.25 16.36 -15.61
CA ILE A 18 7.33 15.42 -15.93
C ILE A 18 7.80 15.66 -17.37
N GLU A 19 6.90 15.69 -18.31
CA GLU A 19 7.18 15.93 -19.74
C GLU A 19 7.83 17.29 -20.01
N SER A 20 7.50 18.31 -19.22
CA SER A 20 8.15 19.62 -19.28
C SER A 20 9.49 19.70 -18.51
N GLY A 21 10.01 18.59 -18.00
CA GLY A 21 11.29 18.50 -17.28
C GLY A 21 11.31 19.16 -15.90
N LYS A 22 10.13 19.53 -15.35
CA LYS A 22 10.01 20.17 -14.04
C LYS A 22 10.10 19.18 -12.87
N ILE A 23 10.00 17.89 -13.15
CA ILE A 23 10.18 16.81 -12.18
C ILE A 23 11.28 15.91 -12.69
N LYS A 24 12.30 15.70 -11.88
CA LYS A 24 13.46 14.87 -12.20
C LYS A 24 13.23 13.42 -11.77
N GLU A 25 13.66 12.48 -12.60
CA GLU A 25 13.72 11.06 -12.25
C GLU A 25 14.81 10.82 -11.22
N LEU A 26 14.47 10.16 -10.14
CA LEU A 26 15.37 9.83 -9.03
C LEU A 26 15.74 8.34 -8.98
N GLY A 27 15.46 7.58 -10.02
CA GLY A 27 15.64 6.13 -10.04
C GLY A 27 14.45 5.39 -9.42
N ASN A 28 14.69 4.40 -8.62
CA ASN A 28 13.65 3.70 -7.88
C ASN A 28 13.94 3.71 -6.36
N ASN A 29 12.96 3.30 -5.55
CA ASN A 29 13.07 3.35 -4.09
C ASN A 29 14.24 2.54 -3.50
N GLN A 30 14.75 1.54 -4.21
CA GLN A 30 15.88 0.70 -3.79
C GLN A 30 17.22 1.28 -4.29
N ASN A 31 17.20 1.96 -5.44
CA ASN A 31 18.38 2.52 -6.09
C ASN A 31 18.11 3.98 -6.47
N LEU A 32 18.17 4.87 -5.48
CA LEU A 32 18.03 6.31 -5.69
C LEU A 32 19.27 6.86 -6.39
N ASN A 33 19.05 7.75 -7.35
CA ASN A 33 20.13 8.50 -8.00
C ASN A 33 20.61 9.62 -7.07
N THR A 34 21.59 9.29 -6.24
CA THR A 34 22.14 10.20 -5.23
C THR A 34 22.89 11.38 -5.85
N GLU A 35 23.48 11.22 -7.04
CA GLU A 35 24.14 12.31 -7.75
C GLU A 35 23.15 13.40 -8.16
N VAL A 36 21.99 13.00 -8.71
CA VAL A 36 20.91 13.93 -9.04
C VAL A 36 20.37 14.63 -7.81
N LEU A 37 20.24 13.92 -6.69
CA LEU A 37 19.78 14.50 -5.43
C LEU A 37 20.76 15.55 -4.87
N ILE A 38 22.04 15.26 -4.91
CA ILE A 38 23.09 16.18 -4.45
C ILE A 38 23.16 17.41 -5.38
N ASP A 39 23.09 17.23 -6.70
CA ASP A 39 23.07 18.33 -7.67
C ASP A 39 21.86 19.26 -7.51
N GLN A 40 20.68 18.68 -7.26
CA GLN A 40 19.44 19.44 -7.10
C GLN A 40 19.33 20.21 -5.78
N GLN A 41 20.11 19.87 -4.77
CA GLN A 41 20.10 20.47 -3.42
C GLN A 41 18.66 20.77 -2.94
N PRO A 42 17.78 19.77 -2.81
CA PRO A 42 16.42 20.01 -2.39
C PRO A 42 16.36 20.52 -0.94
N ASP A 43 15.39 21.37 -0.63
CA ASP A 43 15.14 21.84 0.73
C ASP A 43 14.81 20.70 1.70
N LEU A 44 14.18 19.63 1.19
CA LEU A 44 13.78 18.46 1.97
C LEU A 44 13.69 17.22 1.09
N ILE A 45 14.20 16.10 1.59
CA ILE A 45 13.97 14.76 1.04
C ILE A 45 13.03 14.03 1.99
N VAL A 46 11.87 13.61 1.49
CA VAL A 46 10.97 12.71 2.19
C VAL A 46 11.18 11.30 1.68
N GLY A 47 11.61 10.42 2.55
CA GLY A 47 11.88 9.03 2.24
C GLY A 47 11.22 8.09 3.24
N PHE A 48 11.47 6.79 3.12
CA PHE A 48 11.06 5.79 4.10
C PHE A 48 12.22 4.84 4.41
N GLY A 49 12.17 4.19 5.55
CA GLY A 49 13.14 3.17 5.96
C GLY A 49 12.43 1.85 6.25
N ILE A 50 13.07 0.75 5.88
CA ILE A 50 12.69 -0.59 6.31
C ILE A 50 13.55 -0.92 7.53
N ASP A 51 12.94 -1.43 8.59
CA ASP A 51 13.64 -1.76 9.86
C ASP A 51 14.41 -0.59 10.47
N ASN A 52 13.90 0.64 10.29
CA ASN A 52 14.53 1.88 10.75
C ASN A 52 15.94 2.14 10.17
N THR A 53 16.28 1.51 9.07
CA THR A 53 17.57 1.71 8.40
C THR A 53 17.36 2.09 6.93
N ASN A 54 18.11 3.09 6.48
CA ASN A 54 18.21 3.41 5.06
C ASN A 54 19.59 4.02 4.81
N PRO A 55 20.62 3.20 4.50
CA PRO A 55 21.99 3.66 4.32
C PRO A 55 22.14 4.76 3.26
N THR A 56 21.28 4.77 2.23
CA THR A 56 21.28 5.82 1.20
C THR A 56 20.86 7.15 1.79
N LEU A 57 19.75 7.18 2.55
CA LEU A 57 19.27 8.40 3.21
C LEU A 57 20.26 8.87 4.29
N ASP A 58 20.84 7.96 5.06
CA ASP A 58 21.87 8.27 6.06
C ASP A 58 23.08 8.94 5.42
N ASN A 59 23.51 8.47 4.24
CA ASN A 59 24.60 9.05 3.50
C ASN A 59 24.27 10.46 2.97
N LEU A 60 23.07 10.64 2.42
CA LEU A 60 22.59 11.95 1.97
C LEU A 60 22.54 12.95 3.13
N GLN A 61 22.08 12.52 4.31
CA GLN A 61 22.05 13.36 5.51
C GLN A 61 23.46 13.77 5.97
N LYS A 62 24.42 12.84 5.94
CA LYS A 62 25.83 13.14 6.23
C LYS A 62 26.45 14.15 5.26
N ASN A 63 25.93 14.23 4.04
CA ASN A 63 26.29 15.23 3.04
C ASN A 63 25.50 16.56 3.16
N GLY A 64 24.80 16.78 4.28
CA GLY A 64 24.15 18.04 4.61
C GLY A 64 22.74 18.19 4.07
N LEU A 65 22.15 17.17 3.45
CA LEU A 65 20.76 17.23 2.96
C LEU A 65 19.77 16.97 4.11
N GLN A 66 18.66 17.70 4.11
CA GLN A 66 17.61 17.51 5.10
C GLN A 66 16.77 16.29 4.75
N ILE A 67 16.69 15.34 5.67
CA ILE A 67 15.96 14.07 5.49
C ILE A 67 14.81 14.01 6.49
N MET A 68 13.66 13.57 6.02
CA MET A 68 12.49 13.26 6.82
C MET A 68 11.95 11.88 6.43
N LEU A 69 11.56 11.10 7.42
CA LEU A 69 11.03 9.76 7.19
C LEU A 69 9.50 9.78 7.23
N ASN A 70 8.88 9.26 6.17
CA ASN A 70 7.47 8.95 6.12
C ASN A 70 7.25 7.54 6.68
N GLY A 71 6.44 7.42 7.72
CA GLY A 71 6.11 6.16 8.39
C GLY A 71 4.69 5.64 8.09
N ASP A 72 4.00 6.19 7.10
CA ASP A 72 2.59 5.87 6.83
C ASP A 72 2.30 4.38 6.61
N TRP A 73 3.26 3.64 6.10
CA TRP A 73 3.14 2.20 5.85
C TRP A 73 3.13 1.35 7.14
N ASN A 74 3.66 1.90 8.25
CA ASN A 74 3.73 1.25 9.56
C ASN A 74 2.52 1.56 10.45
N GLU A 75 1.59 2.37 9.97
CA GLU A 75 0.39 2.70 10.72
C GLU A 75 -0.46 1.47 11.06
N GLN A 76 -1.06 1.51 12.24
CA GLN A 76 -1.86 0.40 12.75
C GLN A 76 -3.33 0.49 12.33
N SER A 77 -3.75 1.63 11.77
CA SER A 77 -5.13 1.82 11.33
C SER A 77 -5.21 2.49 9.97
N PRO A 78 -6.28 2.22 9.19
CA PRO A 78 -6.52 2.90 7.92
C PRO A 78 -6.62 4.42 8.04
N LEU A 79 -7.26 4.92 9.09
CA LEU A 79 -7.37 6.36 9.34
C LEU A 79 -6.03 6.97 9.74
N GLY A 80 -5.21 6.28 10.57
CA GLY A 80 -3.84 6.72 10.86
C GLY A 80 -3.02 6.87 9.59
N LYS A 81 -3.11 5.89 8.67
CA LYS A 81 -2.45 6.01 7.36
C LYS A 81 -2.97 7.20 6.54
N ALA A 82 -4.27 7.42 6.50
CA ALA A 82 -4.86 8.55 5.78
C ALA A 82 -4.48 9.91 6.41
N GLU A 83 -4.28 9.97 7.72
CA GLU A 83 -3.96 11.20 8.44
C GLU A 83 -2.60 11.80 8.07
N TRP A 84 -1.69 11.02 7.49
CA TRP A 84 -0.42 11.51 6.94
C TRP A 84 -0.59 12.64 5.91
N ILE A 85 -1.77 12.78 5.31
CA ILE A 85 -2.07 13.92 4.44
C ILE A 85 -1.93 15.26 5.17
N LYS A 86 -2.23 15.31 6.49
CA LYS A 86 -2.09 16.53 7.31
C LYS A 86 -0.62 16.94 7.47
N PHE A 87 0.26 15.94 7.61
CA PHE A 87 1.69 16.15 7.64
C PHE A 87 2.19 16.83 6.34
N PHE A 88 1.78 16.32 5.17
CA PHE A 88 2.10 16.98 3.90
C PHE A 88 1.41 18.34 3.76
N GLY A 89 0.20 18.48 4.29
CA GLY A 89 -0.50 19.77 4.37
C GLY A 89 0.34 20.82 5.09
N ALA A 90 0.90 20.49 6.24
CA ALA A 90 1.76 21.39 7.02
C ALA A 90 3.04 21.77 6.26
N LEU A 91 3.70 20.80 5.58
CA LEU A 91 4.90 21.08 4.79
C LEU A 91 4.68 22.08 3.64
N TYR A 92 3.48 22.15 3.11
CA TYR A 92 3.14 23.01 1.97
C TYR A 92 2.21 24.17 2.33
N CYS A 93 1.99 24.48 3.61
CA CYS A 93 1.04 25.50 4.10
C CYS A 93 -0.36 25.29 3.48
N LYS A 94 -0.86 24.07 3.55
CA LYS A 94 -2.16 23.62 3.02
C LYS A 94 -2.97 22.86 4.07
N GLU A 95 -2.82 23.27 5.34
CA GLU A 95 -3.43 22.62 6.50
C GLU A 95 -4.95 22.53 6.36
N ASP A 96 -5.62 23.63 5.99
CA ASP A 96 -7.08 23.64 5.81
C ASP A 96 -7.56 22.66 4.74
N LEU A 97 -6.80 22.53 3.64
CA LEU A 97 -7.12 21.58 2.57
C LEU A 97 -6.91 20.14 3.05
N ALA A 98 -5.82 19.89 3.74
CA ALA A 98 -5.48 18.56 4.25
C ALA A 98 -6.49 18.12 5.31
N GLU A 99 -6.89 19.01 6.23
CA GLU A 99 -7.91 18.76 7.24
C GLU A 99 -9.26 18.42 6.60
N LYS A 100 -9.67 19.23 5.60
CA LYS A 100 -10.92 18.94 4.86
C LYS A 100 -10.88 17.57 4.20
N LEU A 101 -9.80 17.23 3.48
CA LEU A 101 -9.66 15.95 2.82
C LEU A 101 -9.67 14.78 3.80
N PHE A 102 -8.96 14.92 4.93
CA PHE A 102 -8.98 13.90 5.97
C PHE A 102 -10.36 13.73 6.58
N SER A 103 -11.06 14.83 6.92
CA SER A 103 -12.42 14.79 7.48
C SER A 103 -13.42 14.12 6.53
N ASP A 104 -13.31 14.37 5.23
CA ASP A 104 -14.14 13.71 4.22
C ASP A 104 -13.89 12.19 4.20
N ILE A 105 -12.60 11.77 4.20
CA ILE A 105 -12.20 10.35 4.28
C ILE A 105 -12.70 9.71 5.57
N GLU A 106 -12.50 10.36 6.71
CA GLU A 106 -12.93 9.87 8.02
C GLU A 106 -14.44 9.64 8.06
N LYS A 107 -15.21 10.62 7.59
CA LYS A 107 -16.68 10.53 7.52
C LYS A 107 -17.13 9.34 6.67
N ASP A 108 -16.54 9.16 5.49
CA ASP A 108 -16.87 8.05 4.59
C ASP A 108 -16.50 6.70 5.22
N TYR A 109 -15.33 6.65 5.88
CA TYR A 109 -14.88 5.47 6.60
C TYR A 109 -15.83 5.09 7.72
N GLN A 110 -16.20 6.03 8.59
CA GLN A 110 -17.11 5.81 9.72
C GLN A 110 -18.49 5.39 9.27
N SER A 111 -19.02 5.99 8.18
CA SER A 111 -20.31 5.62 7.63
C SER A 111 -20.32 4.18 7.09
N THR A 112 -19.23 3.77 6.43
CA THR A 112 -19.05 2.41 5.90
C THR A 112 -18.85 1.40 7.02
N LEU A 113 -18.07 1.73 8.06
CA LEU A 113 -17.90 0.93 9.26
C LEU A 113 -19.25 0.67 9.95
N ALA A 114 -20.07 1.71 10.14
CA ALA A 114 -21.39 1.59 10.74
C ALA A 114 -22.34 0.71 9.90
N LEU A 115 -22.18 0.70 8.58
CA LEU A 115 -22.92 -0.20 7.69
C LEU A 115 -22.44 -1.65 7.86
N ALA A 116 -21.13 -1.88 7.89
CA ALA A 116 -20.54 -3.20 8.06
C ALA A 116 -20.91 -3.85 9.41
N GLN A 117 -21.01 -3.05 10.47
CA GLN A 117 -21.41 -3.52 11.81
C GLN A 117 -22.85 -4.07 11.86
N LYS A 118 -23.72 -3.71 10.91
CA LYS A 118 -25.08 -4.25 10.80
C LYS A 118 -25.14 -5.62 10.14
N ALA A 119 -24.04 -6.10 9.56
CA ALA A 119 -24.01 -7.40 8.91
C ALA A 119 -24.08 -8.54 9.94
N ASN A 120 -24.99 -9.49 9.70
CA ASN A 120 -25.20 -10.65 10.57
C ASN A 120 -24.13 -11.75 10.40
N THR A 121 -23.33 -11.66 9.33
CA THR A 121 -22.31 -12.64 8.97
C THR A 121 -20.94 -11.99 8.94
N LYS A 122 -19.91 -12.73 9.40
CA LYS A 122 -18.51 -12.31 9.31
C LYS A 122 -17.77 -13.29 8.42
N PRO A 123 -17.71 -13.07 7.11
CA PRO A 123 -17.05 -13.97 6.18
C PRO A 123 -15.54 -14.03 6.45
N THR A 124 -14.94 -15.17 6.19
CA THR A 124 -13.49 -15.36 6.29
C THR A 124 -12.80 -14.75 5.08
N VAL A 125 -11.68 -14.09 5.32
CA VAL A 125 -10.94 -13.34 4.28
C VAL A 125 -9.47 -13.74 4.27
N VAL A 126 -8.97 -14.09 3.09
CA VAL A 126 -7.53 -14.15 2.77
C VAL A 126 -7.13 -12.93 1.97
N GLN A 127 -5.91 -12.43 2.20
CA GLN A 127 -5.34 -11.30 1.47
C GLN A 127 -3.95 -11.65 0.93
N GLY A 128 -3.51 -10.90 -0.09
CA GLY A 128 -2.17 -11.00 -0.64
C GLY A 128 -2.07 -11.98 -1.80
N ALA A 129 -0.83 -12.22 -2.22
CA ALA A 129 -0.48 -13.12 -3.32
C ALA A 129 0.99 -13.57 -3.21
N ILE A 130 1.39 -14.49 -4.09
CA ILE A 130 2.77 -14.91 -4.22
C ILE A 130 3.59 -13.80 -4.91
N PHE A 131 4.75 -13.54 -4.35
CA PHE A 131 5.82 -12.77 -4.95
C PHE A 131 7.15 -13.48 -4.63
N GLU A 132 7.99 -13.74 -5.62
CA GLU A 132 9.29 -14.44 -5.45
C GLU A 132 9.19 -15.72 -4.59
N ASN A 133 8.21 -16.58 -4.90
CA ASN A 133 7.96 -17.86 -4.22
C ASN A 133 7.46 -17.80 -2.77
N GLN A 134 7.15 -16.61 -2.25
CA GLN A 134 6.54 -16.42 -0.94
C GLN A 134 5.20 -15.71 -1.08
N TRP A 135 4.25 -16.05 -0.22
CA TRP A 135 2.99 -15.33 -0.12
C TRP A 135 3.14 -14.21 0.89
N TYR A 136 2.92 -12.98 0.44
CA TYR A 136 2.93 -11.80 1.29
C TYR A 136 1.51 -11.40 1.67
N LEU A 137 1.29 -11.23 2.97
CA LEU A 137 0.00 -10.87 3.54
C LEU A 137 0.19 -9.98 4.79
N PRO A 138 -0.81 -9.17 5.18
CA PRO A 138 -0.66 -8.29 6.33
C PRO A 138 -0.59 -9.04 7.65
N HIS A 139 0.24 -8.56 8.58
CA HIS A 139 0.17 -8.97 9.97
C HIS A 139 -1.15 -8.56 10.63
N GLY A 140 -1.53 -9.23 11.73
CA GLY A 140 -2.79 -9.02 12.43
C GLY A 140 -3.01 -7.62 13.01
N ASN A 141 -1.93 -6.92 13.36
CA ASN A 141 -1.99 -5.55 13.89
C ASN A 141 -1.75 -4.47 12.82
N SER A 142 -1.68 -4.85 11.55
CA SER A 142 -1.49 -3.90 10.46
C SER A 142 -2.80 -3.20 10.07
N TRP A 143 -2.67 -2.02 9.45
CA TRP A 143 -3.83 -1.31 8.89
C TRP A 143 -4.64 -2.16 7.89
N GLY A 144 -3.99 -3.08 7.15
CA GLY A 144 -4.67 -3.99 6.22
C GLY A 144 -5.58 -5.00 6.92
N SER A 145 -5.13 -5.58 8.03
CA SER A 145 -5.94 -6.47 8.87
C SER A 145 -7.10 -5.72 9.52
N VAL A 146 -6.83 -4.51 10.05
CA VAL A 146 -7.85 -3.64 10.64
C VAL A 146 -8.91 -3.28 9.60
N PHE A 147 -8.50 -2.98 8.37
CA PHE A 147 -9.43 -2.66 7.27
C PHE A 147 -10.42 -3.81 6.99
N ILE A 148 -9.91 -5.05 6.95
CA ILE A 148 -10.76 -6.24 6.76
C ILE A 148 -11.73 -6.42 7.93
N ARG A 149 -11.25 -6.28 9.17
CA ARG A 149 -12.07 -6.38 10.38
C ARG A 149 -13.17 -5.33 10.38
N ASP A 150 -12.84 -4.09 10.06
CA ASP A 150 -13.75 -2.96 10.08
C ASP A 150 -14.79 -3.04 8.94
N ALA A 151 -14.44 -3.71 7.83
CA ALA A 151 -15.37 -4.10 6.78
C ALA A 151 -16.28 -5.30 7.16
N GLY A 152 -16.19 -5.81 8.38
CA GLY A 152 -16.99 -6.93 8.88
C GLY A 152 -16.44 -8.32 8.52
N GLY A 153 -15.22 -8.40 7.94
CA GLY A 153 -14.56 -9.66 7.62
C GLY A 153 -13.81 -10.27 8.81
N LYS A 154 -13.63 -11.58 8.79
CA LYS A 154 -12.75 -12.32 9.70
C LYS A 154 -11.45 -12.63 8.94
N TYR A 155 -10.41 -11.84 9.21
CA TYR A 155 -9.10 -12.07 8.61
C TYR A 155 -8.44 -13.32 9.19
N ILE A 156 -7.89 -14.19 8.34
CA ILE A 156 -7.37 -15.52 8.75
C ILE A 156 -6.15 -15.40 9.67
N TRP A 157 -5.32 -14.37 9.53
CA TRP A 157 -4.13 -14.11 10.36
C TRP A 157 -4.30 -12.92 11.30
N SER A 158 -5.53 -12.64 11.74
CA SER A 158 -5.81 -11.55 12.67
C SER A 158 -5.12 -11.67 14.03
N ASP A 159 -4.67 -12.87 14.39
CA ASP A 159 -3.96 -13.20 15.63
C ASP A 159 -2.43 -13.07 15.51
N SER A 160 -1.89 -12.85 14.31
CA SER A 160 -0.46 -12.68 14.11
C SER A 160 0.02 -11.33 14.62
N GLN A 161 1.17 -11.30 15.30
CA GLN A 161 1.74 -10.08 15.84
C GLN A 161 2.59 -9.34 14.81
N GLY A 162 2.47 -8.01 14.75
CA GLY A 162 3.22 -7.15 13.86
C GLY A 162 2.33 -6.22 13.02
N THR A 163 2.92 -5.18 12.45
CA THR A 163 2.25 -4.13 11.67
C THR A 163 2.57 -4.17 10.17
N GLY A 164 3.66 -4.83 9.80
CA GLY A 164 4.09 -4.95 8.40
C GLY A 164 3.49 -6.14 7.67
N SER A 165 4.27 -6.72 6.75
CA SER A 165 3.90 -7.90 5.98
C SER A 165 4.45 -9.17 6.60
N LEU A 166 3.62 -10.21 6.66
CA LEU A 166 3.99 -11.58 6.98
C LEU A 166 4.28 -12.31 5.66
N SER A 167 5.39 -13.06 5.63
CA SER A 167 5.78 -13.90 4.49
C SER A 167 5.62 -15.37 4.85
N LEU A 168 4.88 -16.12 4.03
CA LEU A 168 4.58 -17.53 4.27
C LEU A 168 4.74 -18.36 2.98
N PRO A 169 5.09 -19.66 3.09
CA PRO A 169 4.99 -20.59 1.96
C PRO A 169 3.54 -20.71 1.46
N PHE A 170 3.40 -20.94 0.16
CA PHE A 170 2.09 -21.13 -0.49
C PHE A 170 1.25 -22.22 0.20
N GLU A 171 1.88 -23.35 0.51
CA GLU A 171 1.23 -24.51 1.10
C GLU A 171 0.62 -24.17 2.47
N THR A 172 1.33 -23.38 3.30
CA THR A 172 0.84 -22.91 4.59
C THR A 172 -0.40 -22.03 4.43
N VAL A 173 -0.40 -21.18 3.40
CA VAL A 173 -1.54 -20.30 3.12
C VAL A 173 -2.72 -21.11 2.59
N LEU A 174 -2.48 -22.05 1.69
CA LEU A 174 -3.52 -22.92 1.14
C LEU A 174 -4.15 -23.79 2.23
N GLU A 175 -3.35 -24.38 3.12
CA GLU A 175 -3.83 -25.20 4.24
C GLU A 175 -4.74 -24.38 5.17
N LYS A 176 -4.31 -23.17 5.58
CA LYS A 176 -5.04 -22.35 6.55
C LYS A 176 -6.19 -21.58 5.94
N ALA A 177 -6.07 -21.13 4.70
CA ALA A 177 -7.01 -20.19 4.05
C ALA A 177 -7.66 -20.72 2.76
N GLY A 178 -7.41 -21.96 2.37
CA GLY A 178 -8.00 -22.55 1.16
C GLY A 178 -9.52 -22.49 1.12
N GLU A 179 -10.18 -22.57 2.27
CA GLU A 179 -11.64 -22.49 2.43
C GLU A 179 -12.15 -21.08 2.80
N ALA A 180 -11.32 -20.02 2.71
CA ALA A 180 -11.76 -18.65 2.95
C ALA A 180 -12.88 -18.25 1.97
N ASP A 181 -13.84 -17.46 2.48
CA ASP A 181 -15.00 -17.03 1.69
C ASP A 181 -14.65 -15.98 0.63
N PHE A 182 -13.69 -15.09 0.95
CA PHE A 182 -13.24 -14.01 0.08
C PHE A 182 -11.72 -13.96 -0.01
N TRP A 183 -11.24 -13.56 -1.17
CA TRP A 183 -9.83 -13.23 -1.41
C TRP A 183 -9.73 -11.79 -1.88
N ILE A 184 -8.99 -10.96 -1.13
CA ILE A 184 -8.85 -9.52 -1.38
C ILE A 184 -7.40 -9.17 -1.70
N GLY A 185 -7.19 -8.34 -2.71
CA GLY A 185 -5.87 -7.83 -3.10
C GLY A 185 -4.93 -8.92 -3.62
N PRO A 186 -5.34 -9.74 -4.61
CA PRO A 186 -4.46 -10.74 -5.22
C PRO A 186 -3.46 -10.05 -6.14
N ALA A 187 -2.49 -9.32 -5.60
CA ALA A 187 -1.50 -8.55 -6.37
C ALA A 187 -2.15 -7.68 -7.48
N GLN A 188 -1.54 -7.67 -8.66
CA GLN A 188 -1.95 -6.83 -9.80
C GLN A 188 -2.81 -7.55 -10.84
N PHE A 189 -3.31 -8.74 -10.52
CA PHE A 189 -4.13 -9.49 -11.46
C PHE A 189 -5.45 -8.77 -11.75
N THR A 190 -5.81 -8.70 -13.02
CA THR A 190 -7.04 -8.06 -13.51
C THR A 190 -8.14 -9.06 -13.82
N SER A 191 -7.84 -10.37 -13.81
CA SER A 191 -8.80 -11.44 -14.05
C SER A 191 -8.39 -12.75 -13.37
N LEU A 192 -9.36 -13.63 -13.14
CA LEU A 192 -9.10 -14.99 -12.64
C LEU A 192 -8.25 -15.79 -13.62
N ALA A 193 -8.45 -15.61 -14.92
CA ALA A 193 -7.64 -16.27 -15.94
C ALA A 193 -6.15 -15.86 -15.84
N ALA A 194 -5.87 -14.55 -15.64
CA ALA A 194 -4.51 -14.07 -15.43
C ALA A 194 -3.87 -14.71 -14.18
N MET A 195 -4.63 -14.86 -13.10
CA MET A 195 -4.16 -15.54 -11.90
C MET A 195 -3.78 -17.00 -12.18
N THR A 196 -4.65 -17.76 -12.87
CA THR A 196 -4.40 -19.18 -13.16
C THR A 196 -3.26 -19.38 -14.15
N ASN A 197 -3.08 -18.48 -15.10
CA ASN A 197 -1.95 -18.53 -16.03
C ASN A 197 -0.61 -18.29 -15.33
N ASP A 198 -0.59 -17.45 -14.30
CA ASP A 198 0.58 -17.19 -13.45
C ASP A 198 0.86 -18.37 -12.52
N ASN A 199 -0.16 -18.83 -11.81
CA ASN A 199 -0.08 -19.98 -10.91
C ASN A 199 -1.39 -20.79 -10.91
N PRO A 200 -1.39 -22.00 -11.54
CA PRO A 200 -2.58 -22.86 -11.59
C PRO A 200 -3.12 -23.28 -10.23
N HIS A 201 -2.29 -23.28 -9.19
CA HIS A 201 -2.68 -23.68 -7.84
C HIS A 201 -3.64 -22.68 -7.17
N TYR A 202 -3.74 -21.44 -7.67
CA TYR A 202 -4.72 -20.47 -7.17
C TYR A 202 -6.16 -20.96 -7.30
N SER A 203 -6.44 -21.84 -8.26
CA SER A 203 -7.76 -22.47 -8.42
C SER A 203 -8.19 -23.39 -7.27
N GLN A 204 -7.25 -23.76 -6.38
CA GLN A 204 -7.56 -24.57 -5.20
C GLN A 204 -8.28 -23.78 -4.10
N PHE A 205 -8.20 -22.44 -4.10
CA PHE A 205 -8.91 -21.63 -3.13
C PHE A 205 -10.41 -21.59 -3.40
N LYS A 206 -11.23 -21.76 -2.34
CA LYS A 206 -12.69 -21.65 -2.41
C LYS A 206 -13.14 -20.30 -2.97
N ALA A 207 -12.50 -19.20 -2.52
CA ALA A 207 -12.79 -17.86 -3.00
C ALA A 207 -12.59 -17.74 -4.52
N TYR A 208 -11.55 -18.36 -5.07
CA TYR A 208 -11.31 -18.41 -6.51
C TYR A 208 -12.42 -19.18 -7.24
N ARG A 209 -12.71 -20.43 -6.81
CA ARG A 209 -13.77 -21.26 -7.40
C ARG A 209 -15.13 -20.59 -7.40
N ASN A 210 -15.42 -19.84 -6.35
CA ASN A 210 -16.68 -19.10 -6.16
C ASN A 210 -16.67 -17.70 -6.80
N LYS A 211 -15.59 -17.29 -7.50
CA LYS A 211 -15.43 -15.97 -8.11
C LYS A 211 -15.55 -14.81 -7.10
N LYS A 212 -15.16 -15.05 -5.86
CA LYS A 212 -15.14 -14.07 -4.77
C LYS A 212 -13.72 -13.52 -4.52
N VAL A 213 -13.06 -13.14 -5.60
CA VAL A 213 -11.73 -12.54 -5.62
C VAL A 213 -11.85 -11.08 -6.07
N TYR A 214 -11.33 -10.16 -5.27
CA TYR A 214 -11.44 -8.72 -5.51
C TYR A 214 -10.06 -8.08 -5.54
N SER A 215 -9.72 -7.50 -6.69
CA SER A 215 -8.46 -6.81 -6.94
C SER A 215 -8.65 -5.30 -6.92
N PHE A 216 -7.63 -4.57 -6.49
CA PHE A 216 -7.56 -3.11 -6.62
C PHE A 216 -7.07 -2.68 -8.01
N SER A 217 -6.63 -3.60 -8.86
CA SER A 217 -5.99 -3.32 -10.15
C SER A 217 -6.88 -2.61 -11.17
N ASN A 218 -8.20 -2.72 -11.04
CA ASN A 218 -9.15 -2.01 -11.91
C ASN A 218 -9.26 -0.50 -11.60
N LYS A 219 -8.66 -0.03 -10.51
CA LYS A 219 -8.62 1.37 -10.08
C LYS A 219 -7.28 2.04 -10.34
N LYS A 220 -6.37 1.38 -11.04
CA LYS A 220 -5.06 1.94 -11.41
C LYS A 220 -5.18 2.96 -12.53
N GLY A 221 -4.29 3.95 -12.51
CA GLY A 221 -4.14 4.87 -13.61
C GLY A 221 -3.49 4.20 -14.84
N LYS A 222 -3.38 4.96 -15.94
CA LYS A 222 -2.85 4.47 -17.23
C LYS A 222 -1.43 3.90 -17.14
N THR A 223 -0.65 4.32 -16.17
CA THR A 223 0.75 3.90 -15.96
C THR A 223 0.91 2.79 -14.93
N GLY A 224 -0.18 2.27 -14.38
CA GLY A 224 -0.17 1.18 -13.41
C GLY A 224 -0.03 1.60 -11.94
N GLY A 225 0.10 2.91 -11.68
CA GLY A 225 0.12 3.50 -10.33
C GLY A 225 -1.24 4.03 -9.89
#